data_12f1ce0c55d75d2d763ae10a384ca66d
#
_entry.id   12f1ce0c55d75d2d763ae10a384ca66d
#
_cell.length_a   1.000
_cell.length_b   1.000
_cell.length_c   1.000
_cell.angle_alpha   90.00
_cell.angle_beta   90.00
_cell.angle_gamma   90.00
#
_symmetry.space_group_name_H-M   'P 1'
#
loop_
_entity.id
_entity.type
_entity.pdbx_description
1 polymer ?
#
loop_
_entity_poly.entity_id
_entity_poly.type
_entity_poly.pdbx_seq_one_letter_code
_entity_poly.pdbx_strand_id
1 'polypeptide(L)'
;DEARTPLIISGAGDKSTDLYAKVDAVVRTLKRDVHFEIEEKKKAISLTDEGAQRVEAAFGITNINDAENAELNHHVSCALRANFLMKRDVDYVVKDDQVIIVDEFTGRLMIGRRYSEGLHQAIEAKEHVTIERESRTLATITFQNYFRMYHKLSGMTGTAKTEEDEFQNIYSLDVVQIPTNKPNIRKDLDDMVYKTKKAKFNAVVDAIAQVHANGQPVLVGTVTVETSEMLSAMLQRRGIQHEVLNAKNHAKEAEIVAQAGHWGAVTIATNMAGRGTDILLGGSPEFLARRAMRQDGYDEEIIEAATGHAEDVSDEILAAREKYQSLYKDFKRTTDEAHDRVLQTGGLHIIGTERHESRRIDNQLRGRAGRQGDPGSTQFFISLEDDLMRLFGGDRIMPMVER
;
A
#
# COMPACT_ATOMS: atom_id res chain seq x y z
N ASP A 1 3.27 0.05 -11.51
CA ASP A 1 3.51 -0.58 -10.21
C ASP A 1 3.14 -2.06 -10.25
N GLU A 2 2.04 -2.43 -10.89
CA GLU A 2 1.57 -3.81 -10.99
C GLU A 2 2.29 -4.63 -12.07
N ALA A 3 3.13 -4.00 -12.91
CA ALA A 3 3.82 -4.67 -14.02
C ALA A 3 4.85 -5.73 -13.58
N ARG A 4 5.23 -5.74 -12.31
CA ARG A 4 6.14 -6.76 -11.75
C ARG A 4 5.49 -8.12 -11.56
N THR A 5 4.15 -8.18 -11.50
CA THR A 5 3.40 -9.42 -11.35
C THR A 5 2.70 -9.77 -12.66
N PRO A 6 2.78 -11.03 -13.14
CA PRO A 6 2.08 -11.44 -14.35
C PRO A 6 0.57 -11.56 -14.11
N LEU A 7 -0.20 -11.49 -15.18
CA LEU A 7 -1.57 -11.98 -15.22
C LEU A 7 -1.53 -13.50 -15.29
N ILE A 8 -2.33 -14.18 -14.47
CA ILE A 8 -2.31 -15.64 -14.31
C ILE A 8 -3.73 -16.17 -14.45
N ILE A 9 -3.87 -17.25 -15.22
CA ILE A 9 -5.06 -18.11 -15.19
C ILE A 9 -4.67 -19.38 -14.44
N SER A 10 -5.37 -19.70 -13.35
CA SER A 10 -5.10 -20.85 -12.52
C SER A 10 -6.35 -21.68 -12.23
N GLY A 11 -6.17 -22.96 -11.95
CA GLY A 11 -7.20 -23.90 -11.53
C GLY A 11 -6.76 -24.70 -10.31
N ALA A 12 -7.68 -25.45 -9.68
CA ALA A 12 -7.37 -26.27 -8.51
C ALA A 12 -6.36 -27.38 -8.84
N GLY A 13 -5.37 -27.57 -7.96
CA GLY A 13 -4.40 -28.68 -8.02
C GLY A 13 -4.86 -29.92 -7.23
N ASP A 14 -4.22 -31.05 -7.47
CA ASP A 14 -4.61 -32.35 -6.90
C ASP A 14 -3.81 -32.76 -5.63
N LYS A 15 -2.86 -31.95 -5.16
CA LYS A 15 -1.94 -32.31 -4.07
C LYS A 15 -2.55 -32.15 -2.68
N SER A 16 -2.17 -33.07 -1.75
CA SER A 16 -2.53 -33.00 -0.33
C SER A 16 -1.89 -31.81 0.38
N THR A 17 -2.57 -31.28 1.38
CA THR A 17 -2.11 -30.13 2.18
C THR A 17 -1.44 -30.51 3.51
N ASP A 18 -1.46 -31.82 3.88
CA ASP A 18 -1.02 -32.30 5.20
C ASP A 18 0.47 -32.06 5.50
N LEU A 19 1.31 -32.04 4.46
CA LEU A 19 2.74 -31.90 4.62
C LEU A 19 3.14 -30.48 5.05
N TYR A 20 2.39 -29.45 4.63
CA TYR A 20 2.68 -28.06 4.97
C TYR A 20 2.70 -27.80 6.48
N ALA A 21 1.70 -28.30 7.22
CA ALA A 21 1.62 -28.14 8.67
C ALA A 21 2.77 -28.86 9.40
N LYS A 22 3.12 -30.08 8.93
CA LYS A 22 4.21 -30.86 9.51
C LYS A 22 5.57 -30.19 9.32
N VAL A 23 5.81 -29.65 8.11
CA VAL A 23 7.06 -28.96 7.79
C VAL A 23 7.17 -27.63 8.54
N ASP A 24 6.09 -26.87 8.64
CA ASP A 24 6.06 -25.63 9.40
C ASP A 24 6.46 -25.84 10.86
N ALA A 25 5.95 -26.88 11.51
CA ALA A 25 6.29 -27.21 12.89
C ALA A 25 7.80 -27.47 13.09
N VAL A 26 8.46 -28.11 12.12
CA VAL A 26 9.91 -28.33 12.15
C VAL A 26 10.68 -27.06 11.88
N VAL A 27 10.31 -26.31 10.85
CA VAL A 27 11.01 -25.09 10.43
C VAL A 27 11.00 -24.00 11.50
N ARG A 28 9.93 -23.87 12.26
CA ARG A 28 9.86 -22.93 13.42
C ARG A 28 10.92 -23.18 14.50
N THR A 29 11.46 -24.39 14.59
CA THR A 29 12.52 -24.73 15.55
C THR A 29 13.92 -24.35 15.08
N LEU A 30 14.06 -23.96 13.81
CA LEU A 30 15.34 -23.60 13.22
C LEU A 30 15.76 -22.17 13.64
N LYS A 31 17.08 -21.96 13.73
CA LYS A 31 17.67 -20.69 14.14
C LYS A 31 18.47 -20.08 13.01
N ARG A 32 18.32 -18.77 12.81
CA ARG A 32 19.10 -17.98 11.86
C ARG A 32 20.58 -18.06 12.18
N ASP A 33 21.43 -18.05 11.15
CA ASP A 33 22.89 -18.09 11.18
C ASP A 33 23.50 -19.38 11.81
N VAL A 34 22.62 -20.36 12.15
CA VAL A 34 23.00 -21.71 12.58
C VAL A 34 22.42 -22.73 11.59
N HIS A 35 21.12 -22.74 11.42
CA HIS A 35 20.41 -23.73 10.61
C HIS A 35 20.04 -23.20 9.21
N PHE A 36 20.00 -21.89 9.02
CA PHE A 36 19.75 -21.25 7.75
C PHE A 36 20.39 -19.86 7.67
N GLU A 37 20.68 -19.42 6.44
CA GLU A 37 21.22 -18.10 6.14
C GLU A 37 20.22 -17.31 5.28
N ILE A 38 20.18 -15.98 5.47
CA ILE A 38 19.34 -15.07 4.70
C ILE A 38 20.23 -14.09 3.95
N GLU A 39 20.09 -14.06 2.62
CA GLU A 39 20.66 -13.03 1.76
C GLU A 39 19.61 -11.94 1.51
N GLU A 40 19.58 -10.91 2.35
CA GLU A 40 18.52 -9.87 2.35
C GLU A 40 18.37 -9.15 1.00
N LYS A 41 19.49 -8.86 0.31
CA LYS A 41 19.47 -8.18 -0.99
C LYS A 41 18.74 -8.97 -2.09
N LYS A 42 18.85 -10.28 -2.05
CA LYS A 42 18.21 -11.19 -3.01
C LYS A 42 16.87 -11.74 -2.52
N LYS A 43 16.49 -11.41 -1.30
CA LYS A 43 15.33 -12.04 -0.61
C LYS A 43 15.41 -13.57 -0.72
N ALA A 44 16.60 -14.14 -0.54
CA ALA A 44 16.85 -15.57 -0.61
C ALA A 44 17.18 -16.14 0.78
N ILE A 45 16.77 -17.38 1.00
CA ILE A 45 17.03 -18.13 2.21
C ILE A 45 17.47 -19.54 1.86
N SER A 46 18.49 -20.05 2.53
CA SER A 46 19.04 -21.38 2.30
C SER A 46 19.36 -22.08 3.62
N LEU A 47 19.17 -23.40 3.66
CA LEU A 47 19.62 -24.22 4.78
C LEU A 47 21.14 -24.28 4.80
N THR A 48 21.71 -24.30 6.01
CA THR A 48 23.08 -24.75 6.26
C THR A 48 23.11 -26.28 6.37
N ASP A 49 24.33 -26.86 6.40
CA ASP A 49 24.49 -28.31 6.63
C ASP A 49 23.87 -28.77 7.96
N GLU A 50 24.00 -27.98 9.03
CA GLU A 50 23.38 -28.26 10.32
C GLU A 50 21.83 -28.19 10.26
N GLY A 51 21.31 -27.24 9.47
CA GLY A 51 19.89 -27.12 9.21
C GLY A 51 19.33 -28.30 8.44
N ALA A 52 20.04 -28.75 7.40
CA ALA A 52 19.68 -29.95 6.63
C ALA A 52 19.64 -31.20 7.53
N GLN A 53 20.67 -31.43 8.33
CA GLN A 53 20.71 -32.57 9.28
C GLN A 53 19.55 -32.54 10.28
N ARG A 54 19.17 -31.37 10.75
CA ARG A 54 18.05 -31.26 11.68
C ARG A 54 16.70 -31.58 11.04
N VAL A 55 16.51 -31.17 9.79
CA VAL A 55 15.30 -31.52 9.02
C VAL A 55 15.30 -33.01 8.70
N GLU A 56 16.41 -33.58 8.26
CA GLU A 56 16.60 -34.99 7.97
C GLU A 56 16.25 -35.85 9.19
N ALA A 57 16.76 -35.48 10.36
CA ALA A 57 16.48 -36.17 11.61
C ALA A 57 14.98 -36.07 11.99
N ALA A 58 14.34 -34.94 11.76
CA ALA A 58 12.93 -34.74 12.07
C ALA A 58 11.98 -35.57 11.18
N PHE A 59 12.35 -35.79 9.92
CA PHE A 59 11.57 -36.56 8.95
C PHE A 59 12.05 -38.01 8.77
N GLY A 60 13.15 -38.40 9.43
CA GLY A 60 13.72 -39.75 9.35
C GLY A 60 14.28 -40.11 7.97
N ILE A 61 14.82 -39.12 7.25
CA ILE A 61 15.43 -39.29 5.93
C ILE A 61 16.95 -39.13 6.02
N THR A 62 17.67 -39.67 5.03
CA THR A 62 19.14 -39.70 5.02
C THR A 62 19.74 -38.46 4.40
N ASN A 63 19.13 -37.95 3.30
CA ASN A 63 19.63 -36.78 2.59
C ASN A 63 18.46 -36.02 1.95
N ILE A 64 18.27 -34.78 2.32
CA ILE A 64 17.17 -33.93 1.83
C ILE A 64 17.31 -33.59 0.34
N ASN A 65 18.53 -33.64 -0.20
CA ASN A 65 18.82 -33.32 -1.60
C ASN A 65 18.62 -34.48 -2.57
N ASP A 66 18.30 -35.67 -2.08
CA ASP A 66 18.01 -36.82 -2.93
C ASP A 66 16.73 -36.59 -3.73
N ALA A 67 16.67 -37.10 -4.95
CA ALA A 67 15.52 -36.94 -5.85
C ALA A 67 14.20 -37.44 -5.22
N GLU A 68 14.25 -38.47 -4.37
CA GLU A 68 13.11 -39.00 -3.63
C GLU A 68 12.55 -38.00 -2.60
N ASN A 69 13.38 -37.09 -2.10
CA ASN A 69 13.01 -36.08 -1.10
C ASN A 69 12.75 -34.69 -1.71
N ALA A 70 12.73 -34.57 -3.05
CA ALA A 70 12.56 -33.28 -3.73
C ALA A 70 11.30 -32.53 -3.32
N GLU A 71 10.19 -33.26 -3.09
CA GLU A 71 8.93 -32.66 -2.63
C GLU A 71 9.05 -32.11 -1.20
N LEU A 72 9.67 -32.86 -0.29
CA LEU A 72 9.93 -32.40 1.08
C LEU A 72 10.88 -31.18 1.09
N ASN A 73 11.95 -31.22 0.30
CA ASN A 73 12.90 -30.10 0.17
C ASN A 73 12.19 -28.83 -0.31
N HIS A 74 11.30 -28.97 -1.30
CA HIS A 74 10.48 -27.86 -1.79
C HIS A 74 9.58 -27.29 -0.66
N HIS A 75 8.88 -28.12 0.10
CA HIS A 75 8.05 -27.68 1.21
C HIS A 75 8.86 -27.00 2.32
N VAL A 76 10.06 -27.51 2.63
CA VAL A 76 10.98 -26.87 3.59
C VAL A 76 11.39 -25.49 3.11
N SER A 77 11.75 -25.36 1.84
CA SER A 77 12.09 -24.07 1.24
C SER A 77 10.94 -23.07 1.31
N CYS A 78 9.72 -23.51 1.01
CA CYS A 78 8.52 -22.66 1.14
C CYS A 78 8.26 -22.25 2.60
N ALA A 79 8.39 -23.18 3.55
CA ALA A 79 8.19 -22.90 4.97
C ALA A 79 9.25 -21.94 5.54
N LEU A 80 10.53 -22.07 5.12
CA LEU A 80 11.59 -21.14 5.46
C LEU A 80 11.25 -19.72 4.96
N ARG A 81 10.87 -19.59 3.70
CA ARG A 81 10.46 -18.30 3.13
C ARG A 81 9.26 -17.72 3.87
N ALA A 82 8.24 -18.52 4.14
CA ALA A 82 7.03 -18.09 4.85
C ALA A 82 7.35 -17.59 6.26
N ASN A 83 8.17 -18.32 7.03
CA ASN A 83 8.45 -17.98 8.42
C ASN A 83 9.43 -16.84 8.61
N PHE A 84 10.45 -16.73 7.74
CA PHE A 84 11.58 -15.84 7.98
C PHE A 84 11.72 -14.69 6.99
N LEU A 85 11.11 -14.77 5.80
CA LEU A 85 11.11 -13.68 4.82
C LEU A 85 9.75 -12.97 4.73
N MET A 86 8.64 -13.71 4.87
CA MET A 86 7.30 -13.13 4.74
C MET A 86 6.77 -12.64 6.09
N LYS A 87 6.41 -11.37 6.16
CA LYS A 87 5.97 -10.70 7.39
C LYS A 87 4.47 -10.42 7.35
N ARG A 88 3.77 -10.80 8.42
CA ARG A 88 2.38 -10.41 8.63
C ARG A 88 2.26 -8.90 8.76
N ASP A 89 1.17 -8.33 8.25
CA ASP A 89 0.86 -6.90 8.22
C ASP A 89 1.85 -6.04 7.40
N VAL A 90 2.73 -6.70 6.62
CA VAL A 90 3.63 -6.10 5.63
C VAL A 90 3.39 -6.71 4.26
N ASP A 91 3.62 -8.02 4.12
CA ASP A 91 3.48 -8.74 2.86
C ASP A 91 2.08 -9.34 2.68
N TYR A 92 1.39 -9.63 3.78
CA TYR A 92 0.03 -10.17 3.81
C TYR A 92 -0.69 -9.80 5.12
N VAL A 93 -2.02 -9.90 5.08
CA VAL A 93 -2.87 -9.83 6.29
C VAL A 93 -3.65 -11.12 6.45
N VAL A 94 -4.07 -11.41 7.70
CA VAL A 94 -4.94 -12.54 8.01
C VAL A 94 -6.32 -11.99 8.34
N LYS A 95 -7.33 -12.41 7.58
CA LYS A 95 -8.72 -11.99 7.76
C LYS A 95 -9.66 -13.13 7.39
N ASP A 96 -10.68 -13.37 8.22
CA ASP A 96 -11.75 -14.37 7.97
C ASP A 96 -11.18 -15.77 7.65
N ASP A 97 -10.20 -16.23 8.44
CA ASP A 97 -9.47 -17.51 8.27
C ASP A 97 -8.74 -17.63 6.92
N GLN A 98 -8.36 -16.51 6.32
CA GLN A 98 -7.65 -16.47 5.04
C GLN A 98 -6.41 -15.57 5.12
N VAL A 99 -5.38 -15.95 4.37
CA VAL A 99 -4.21 -15.10 4.09
C VAL A 99 -4.50 -14.32 2.82
N ILE A 100 -4.43 -12.99 2.91
CA ILE A 100 -4.67 -12.10 1.78
C ILE A 100 -3.40 -11.29 1.53
N ILE A 101 -2.90 -11.35 0.30
CA ILE A 101 -1.68 -10.62 -0.11
C ILE A 101 -1.93 -9.12 -0.04
N VAL A 102 -0.94 -8.39 0.46
CA VAL A 102 -0.86 -6.93 0.38
C VAL A 102 0.06 -6.56 -0.77
N ASP A 103 -0.42 -5.75 -1.69
CA ASP A 103 0.41 -5.23 -2.78
C ASP A 103 1.50 -4.30 -2.23
N GLU A 104 2.75 -4.62 -2.52
CA GLU A 104 3.92 -3.89 -2.02
C GLU A 104 3.93 -2.41 -2.45
N PHE A 105 3.32 -2.10 -3.61
CA PHE A 105 3.35 -0.76 -4.20
C PHE A 105 2.13 0.08 -3.87
N THR A 106 0.95 -0.55 -3.82
CA THR A 106 -0.32 0.15 -3.60
C THR A 106 -0.82 0.03 -2.16
N GLY A 107 -0.30 -0.95 -1.40
CA GLY A 107 -0.78 -1.27 -0.05
C GLY A 107 -2.21 -1.86 -0.04
N ARG A 108 -2.74 -2.26 -1.21
CA ARG A 108 -4.10 -2.80 -1.35
C ARG A 108 -4.14 -4.30 -1.13
N LEU A 109 -5.28 -4.77 -0.63
CA LEU A 109 -5.56 -6.20 -0.54
C LEU A 109 -5.77 -6.79 -1.94
N MET A 110 -5.01 -7.83 -2.25
CA MET A 110 -5.12 -8.57 -3.50
C MET A 110 -6.02 -9.79 -3.31
N ILE A 111 -7.33 -9.54 -3.19
CA ILE A 111 -8.31 -10.60 -2.96
C ILE A 111 -8.33 -11.59 -4.13
N GLY A 112 -8.32 -12.88 -3.82
CA GLY A 112 -8.32 -13.95 -4.82
C GLY A 112 -6.95 -14.24 -5.45
N ARG A 113 -5.91 -13.44 -5.17
CA ARG A 113 -4.53 -13.75 -5.54
C ARG A 113 -3.85 -14.60 -4.48
N ARG A 114 -3.00 -15.51 -4.93
CA ARG A 114 -2.22 -16.41 -4.07
C ARG A 114 -0.77 -16.46 -4.55
N TYR A 115 0.17 -16.58 -3.62
CA TYR A 115 1.55 -16.86 -3.98
C TYR A 115 1.63 -18.26 -4.63
N SER A 116 2.45 -18.38 -5.65
CA SER A 116 2.67 -19.63 -6.39
C SER A 116 3.61 -20.59 -5.65
N GLU A 117 3.72 -21.79 -6.20
CA GLU A 117 4.70 -22.81 -5.79
C GLU A 117 4.65 -23.19 -4.31
N GLY A 118 3.46 -23.23 -3.72
CA GLY A 118 3.29 -23.67 -2.34
C GLY A 118 3.60 -22.62 -1.27
N LEU A 119 4.10 -21.44 -1.63
CA LEU A 119 4.43 -20.40 -0.65
C LEU A 119 3.17 -19.91 0.10
N HIS A 120 2.04 -19.77 -0.60
CA HIS A 120 0.79 -19.33 0.05
C HIS A 120 0.32 -20.34 1.10
N GLN A 121 0.35 -21.63 0.77
CA GLN A 121 0.02 -22.71 1.70
C GLN A 121 0.99 -22.76 2.89
N ALA A 122 2.27 -22.50 2.66
CA ALA A 122 3.25 -22.41 3.74
C ALA A 122 2.96 -21.21 4.70
N ILE A 123 2.46 -20.10 4.18
CA ILE A 123 2.02 -18.95 5.01
C ILE A 123 0.71 -19.31 5.74
N GLU A 124 -0.24 -19.99 5.10
CA GLU A 124 -1.46 -20.47 5.76
C GLU A 124 -1.11 -21.43 6.92
N ALA A 125 -0.14 -22.35 6.73
CA ALA A 125 0.36 -23.22 7.80
C ALA A 125 1.01 -22.40 8.94
N LYS A 126 1.82 -21.41 8.61
CA LYS A 126 2.45 -20.50 9.57
C LYS A 126 1.41 -19.77 10.42
N GLU A 127 0.34 -19.28 9.82
CA GLU A 127 -0.68 -18.49 10.50
C GLU A 127 -1.80 -19.33 11.12
N HIS A 128 -1.71 -20.67 10.99
CA HIS A 128 -2.71 -21.63 11.52
C HIS A 128 -4.13 -21.38 11.01
N VAL A 129 -4.26 -20.95 9.76
CA VAL A 129 -5.54 -20.84 9.04
C VAL A 129 -5.76 -22.07 8.16
N THR A 130 -6.97 -22.22 7.60
CA THR A 130 -7.26 -23.29 6.68
C THR A 130 -6.32 -23.29 5.49
N ILE A 131 -5.62 -24.42 5.24
CA ILE A 131 -4.68 -24.57 4.13
C ILE A 131 -5.47 -25.01 2.89
N GLU A 132 -5.60 -24.13 1.91
CA GLU A 132 -6.26 -24.45 0.65
C GLU A 132 -5.31 -25.22 -0.29
N ARG A 133 -5.89 -26.02 -1.19
CA ARG A 133 -5.12 -26.75 -2.18
C ARG A 133 -4.32 -25.82 -3.08
N GLU A 134 -3.16 -26.28 -3.52
CA GLU A 134 -2.33 -25.56 -4.47
C GLU A 134 -3.10 -25.34 -5.78
N SER A 135 -3.01 -24.15 -6.33
CA SER A 135 -3.57 -23.85 -7.65
C SER A 135 -2.56 -24.16 -8.75
N ARG A 136 -3.00 -24.87 -9.80
CA ARG A 136 -2.18 -25.10 -10.98
C ARG A 136 -2.29 -23.91 -11.92
N THR A 137 -1.17 -23.28 -12.26
CA THR A 137 -1.13 -22.24 -13.29
C THR A 137 -1.34 -22.86 -14.67
N LEU A 138 -2.39 -22.42 -15.36
CA LEU A 138 -2.73 -22.86 -16.71
C LEU A 138 -2.07 -21.97 -17.77
N ALA A 139 -2.04 -20.66 -17.54
CA ALA A 139 -1.40 -19.68 -18.42
C ALA A 139 -0.94 -18.47 -17.64
N THR A 140 0.09 -17.82 -18.16
CA THR A 140 0.63 -16.57 -17.61
C THR A 140 1.06 -15.63 -18.72
N ILE A 141 0.87 -14.33 -18.53
CA ILE A 141 1.40 -13.28 -19.42
C ILE A 141 1.81 -12.07 -18.57
N THR A 142 2.94 -11.46 -18.88
CA THR A 142 3.33 -10.21 -18.23
C THR A 142 2.46 -9.05 -18.71
N PHE A 143 2.27 -8.01 -17.89
CA PHE A 143 1.58 -6.79 -18.31
C PHE A 143 2.24 -6.16 -19.53
N GLN A 144 3.58 -6.14 -19.57
CA GLN A 144 4.34 -5.60 -20.70
C GLN A 144 3.98 -6.31 -22.00
N ASN A 145 4.00 -7.65 -22.01
CA ASN A 145 3.65 -8.42 -23.20
C ASN A 145 2.17 -8.29 -23.57
N TYR A 146 1.29 -8.24 -22.58
CA TYR A 146 -0.14 -8.06 -22.81
C TYR A 146 -0.42 -6.72 -23.51
N PHE A 147 0.11 -5.61 -22.99
CA PHE A 147 -0.13 -4.29 -23.58
C PHE A 147 0.59 -4.08 -24.93
N ARG A 148 1.72 -4.76 -25.17
CA ARG A 148 2.37 -4.75 -26.49
C ARG A 148 1.57 -5.41 -27.62
N MET A 149 0.50 -6.15 -27.29
CA MET A 149 -0.41 -6.72 -28.28
C MET A 149 -1.32 -5.66 -28.91
N TYR A 150 -1.45 -4.49 -28.35
CA TYR A 150 -2.31 -3.43 -28.88
C TYR A 150 -1.57 -2.59 -29.92
N HIS A 151 -2.21 -2.35 -31.07
CA HIS A 151 -1.67 -1.48 -32.12
C HIS A 151 -1.63 -0.01 -31.74
N LYS A 152 -2.60 0.44 -30.95
CA LYS A 152 -2.64 1.80 -30.37
C LYS A 152 -2.59 1.67 -28.87
N LEU A 153 -1.56 2.21 -28.28
CA LEU A 153 -1.36 2.25 -26.84
C LEU A 153 -1.03 3.67 -26.42
N SER A 154 -1.75 4.18 -25.45
CA SER A 154 -1.45 5.46 -24.81
C SER A 154 -1.85 5.41 -23.34
N GLY A 155 -1.26 6.28 -22.55
CA GLY A 155 -1.57 6.39 -21.14
C GLY A 155 -1.37 7.83 -20.66
N MET A 156 -1.80 8.08 -19.44
CA MET A 156 -1.74 9.40 -18.83
C MET A 156 -1.41 9.30 -17.36
N THR A 157 -0.38 10.01 -16.93
CA THR A 157 0.01 10.10 -15.52
C THR A 157 0.80 11.38 -15.25
N GLY A 158 0.80 11.85 -14.02
CA GLY A 158 1.60 13.00 -13.59
C GLY A 158 3.08 12.69 -13.38
N THR A 159 3.53 11.44 -13.50
CA THR A 159 4.88 11.00 -13.13
C THR A 159 5.61 10.16 -14.20
N ALA A 160 5.15 10.19 -15.46
CA ALA A 160 5.75 9.38 -16.51
C ALA A 160 7.18 9.82 -16.91
N LYS A 161 7.50 11.13 -16.78
CA LYS A 161 8.78 11.67 -17.31
C LYS A 161 10.01 11.05 -16.66
N THR A 162 9.96 10.63 -15.42
CA THR A 162 11.06 9.95 -14.73
C THR A 162 11.35 8.55 -15.28
N GLU A 163 10.39 7.95 -15.98
CA GLU A 163 10.45 6.59 -16.53
C GLU A 163 10.40 6.58 -18.08
N GLU A 164 10.73 7.71 -18.71
CA GLU A 164 10.64 7.88 -20.17
C GLU A 164 11.44 6.83 -20.93
N ASP A 165 12.65 6.54 -20.46
CA ASP A 165 13.54 5.53 -21.08
C ASP A 165 12.90 4.12 -21.04
N GLU A 166 12.21 3.78 -19.94
CA GLU A 166 11.49 2.52 -19.81
C GLU A 166 10.32 2.44 -20.78
N PHE A 167 9.50 3.50 -20.90
CA PHE A 167 8.41 3.56 -21.86
C PHE A 167 8.90 3.43 -23.30
N GLN A 168 10.00 4.07 -23.65
CA GLN A 168 10.59 3.98 -24.97
C GLN A 168 11.12 2.58 -25.25
N ASN A 169 11.85 1.98 -24.31
CA ASN A 169 12.47 0.65 -24.50
C ASN A 169 11.44 -0.48 -24.56
N ILE A 170 10.38 -0.43 -23.75
CA ILE A 170 9.40 -1.51 -23.65
C ILE A 170 8.28 -1.37 -24.68
N TYR A 171 7.76 -0.17 -24.87
CA TYR A 171 6.54 0.08 -25.65
C TYR A 171 6.76 0.96 -26.88
N SER A 172 7.96 1.49 -27.09
CA SER A 172 8.26 2.49 -28.11
C SER A 172 7.35 3.73 -28.03
N LEU A 173 7.04 4.16 -26.78
CA LEU A 173 6.21 5.31 -26.49
C LEU A 173 7.06 6.50 -26.04
N ASP A 174 6.77 7.66 -26.62
CA ASP A 174 7.32 8.94 -26.18
C ASP A 174 6.52 9.50 -25.02
N VAL A 175 7.21 10.23 -24.12
CA VAL A 175 6.56 10.92 -23.00
C VAL A 175 6.45 12.40 -23.30
N VAL A 176 5.22 12.86 -23.52
CA VAL A 176 4.92 14.27 -23.76
C VAL A 176 4.47 14.93 -22.47
N GLN A 177 5.18 15.98 -22.05
CA GLN A 177 4.78 16.78 -20.90
C GLN A 177 3.81 17.88 -21.35
N ILE A 178 2.60 17.84 -20.83
CA ILE A 178 1.61 18.88 -21.05
C ILE A 178 1.70 19.88 -19.89
N PRO A 179 1.90 21.18 -20.15
CA PRO A 179 1.94 22.20 -19.10
C PRO A 179 0.65 22.22 -18.29
N THR A 180 0.79 22.46 -16.99
CA THR A 180 -0.36 22.59 -16.09
C THR A 180 -1.15 23.86 -16.38
N ASN A 181 -2.48 23.80 -16.23
CA ASN A 181 -3.36 24.97 -16.43
C ASN A 181 -3.02 26.11 -15.46
N LYS A 182 -2.72 25.78 -14.21
CA LYS A 182 -2.26 26.74 -13.20
C LYS A 182 -0.85 26.35 -12.74
N PRO A 183 0.01 27.33 -12.39
CA PRO A 183 1.35 27.03 -11.85
C PRO A 183 1.27 26.17 -10.60
N ASN A 184 2.19 25.24 -10.47
CA ASN A 184 2.37 24.49 -9.22
C ASN A 184 3.14 25.37 -8.22
N ILE A 185 2.46 25.78 -7.13
CA ILE A 185 3.02 26.62 -6.06
C ILE A 185 3.34 25.83 -4.80
N ARG A 186 3.25 24.49 -4.85
CA ARG A 186 3.60 23.59 -3.75
C ARG A 186 5.07 23.77 -3.37
N LYS A 187 5.35 23.73 -2.06
CA LYS A 187 6.70 23.78 -1.50
C LYS A 187 7.17 22.39 -1.13
N ASP A 188 8.15 21.88 -1.84
CA ASP A 188 8.82 20.61 -1.51
C ASP A 188 10.02 20.92 -0.61
N LEU A 189 9.89 20.62 0.69
CA LEU A 189 10.91 20.86 1.69
C LEU A 189 12.00 19.77 1.63
N ASP A 190 13.19 20.11 2.14
CA ASP A 190 14.30 19.17 2.24
C ASP A 190 13.98 18.00 3.18
N ASP A 191 14.61 16.87 2.92
CA ASP A 191 14.46 15.67 3.74
C ASP A 191 15.06 15.88 5.11
N MET A 192 14.36 15.40 6.14
CA MET A 192 14.85 15.34 7.51
C MET A 192 15.49 13.97 7.75
N VAL A 193 16.79 13.98 8.05
CA VAL A 193 17.58 12.74 8.21
C VAL A 193 17.84 12.46 9.68
N TYR A 194 17.55 11.24 10.11
CA TYR A 194 17.72 10.78 11.49
C TYR A 194 18.62 9.55 11.54
N LYS A 195 19.33 9.37 12.65
CA LYS A 195 20.17 8.20 12.88
C LYS A 195 19.32 6.94 13.01
N THR A 196 18.24 6.99 13.80
CA THR A 196 17.40 5.82 14.14
C THR A 196 15.95 5.98 13.69
N LYS A 197 15.28 4.86 13.42
CA LYS A 197 13.83 4.82 13.16
C LYS A 197 13.04 5.45 14.31
N LYS A 198 13.43 5.17 15.57
CA LYS A 198 12.77 5.73 16.75
C LYS A 198 12.82 7.27 16.79
N ALA A 199 14.00 7.85 16.54
CA ALA A 199 14.15 9.31 16.49
C ALA A 199 13.32 9.91 15.36
N LYS A 200 13.34 9.28 14.17
CA LYS A 200 12.53 9.68 13.02
C LYS A 200 11.04 9.71 13.35
N PHE A 201 10.47 8.63 13.89
CA PHE A 201 9.04 8.57 14.16
C PHE A 201 8.60 9.52 15.27
N ASN A 202 9.43 9.77 16.29
CA ASN A 202 9.16 10.81 17.26
C ASN A 202 9.09 12.20 16.59
N ALA A 203 10.02 12.50 15.70
CA ALA A 203 10.01 13.75 14.95
C ALA A 203 8.80 13.86 13.99
N VAL A 204 8.41 12.76 13.36
CA VAL A 204 7.18 12.72 12.54
C VAL A 204 5.95 13.06 13.38
N VAL A 205 5.80 12.47 14.55
CA VAL A 205 4.66 12.76 15.46
C VAL A 205 4.69 14.20 15.94
N ASP A 206 5.86 14.76 16.25
CA ASP A 206 6.00 16.18 16.62
C ASP A 206 5.62 17.12 15.46
N ALA A 207 6.05 16.79 14.23
CA ALA A 207 5.68 17.55 13.04
C ALA A 207 4.17 17.50 12.76
N ILE A 208 3.54 16.30 12.88
CA ILE A 208 2.09 16.16 12.75
C ILE A 208 1.36 17.00 13.79
N ALA A 209 1.78 16.97 15.06
CA ALA A 209 1.18 17.74 16.13
C ALA A 209 1.25 19.26 15.85
N GLN A 210 2.38 19.73 15.35
CA GLN A 210 2.58 21.15 15.01
C GLN A 210 1.68 21.59 13.84
N VAL A 211 1.62 20.79 12.78
CA VAL A 211 0.78 21.07 11.60
C VAL A 211 -0.71 21.05 11.98
N HIS A 212 -1.13 20.03 12.74
CA HIS A 212 -2.48 19.89 13.24
C HIS A 212 -2.93 21.04 14.13
N ALA A 213 -2.07 21.50 15.04
CA ALA A 213 -2.35 22.66 15.91
C ALA A 213 -2.64 23.94 15.13
N ASN A 214 -2.06 24.10 13.94
CA ASN A 214 -2.31 25.23 13.05
C ASN A 214 -3.59 25.05 12.20
N GLY A 215 -4.28 23.93 12.33
CA GLY A 215 -5.47 23.58 11.54
C GLY A 215 -5.16 23.18 10.10
N GLN A 216 -3.90 23.00 9.73
CA GLN A 216 -3.49 22.52 8.41
C GLN A 216 -3.74 21.02 8.30
N PRO A 217 -4.44 20.51 7.26
CA PRO A 217 -4.60 19.09 7.04
C PRO A 217 -3.27 18.45 6.68
N VAL A 218 -3.01 17.25 7.22
CA VAL A 218 -1.80 16.48 6.97
C VAL A 218 -2.12 15.06 6.52
N LEU A 219 -1.47 14.65 5.42
CA LEU A 219 -1.49 13.28 4.93
C LEU A 219 -0.11 12.67 5.16
N VAL A 220 -0.06 11.59 5.91
CA VAL A 220 1.18 10.88 6.24
C VAL A 220 1.25 9.61 5.41
N GLY A 221 2.23 9.55 4.52
CA GLY A 221 2.52 8.36 3.70
C GLY A 221 3.41 7.38 4.46
N THR A 222 2.96 6.14 4.59
CA THR A 222 3.73 5.03 5.17
C THR A 222 3.91 3.92 4.12
N VAL A 223 4.96 3.12 4.26
CA VAL A 223 5.26 2.04 3.30
C VAL A 223 4.55 0.75 3.67
N THR A 224 4.35 0.47 4.96
CA THR A 224 3.74 -0.78 5.44
C THR A 224 2.54 -0.56 6.35
N VAL A 225 1.66 -1.58 6.43
CA VAL A 225 0.54 -1.59 7.38
C VAL A 225 1.05 -1.49 8.83
N GLU A 226 2.13 -2.22 9.15
CA GLU A 226 2.76 -2.20 10.48
C GLU A 226 3.19 -0.78 10.87
N THR A 227 3.86 -0.06 9.96
CA THR A 227 4.27 1.32 10.19
C THR A 227 3.07 2.24 10.42
N SER A 228 1.99 2.05 9.66
CA SER A 228 0.77 2.86 9.83
C SER A 228 0.11 2.63 11.18
N GLU A 229 0.05 1.39 11.66
CA GLU A 229 -0.53 1.05 12.95
C GLU A 229 0.34 1.53 14.12
N MET A 230 1.67 1.39 14.01
CA MET A 230 2.61 1.93 15.00
C MET A 230 2.45 3.45 15.13
N LEU A 231 2.42 4.17 14.01
CA LEU A 231 2.26 5.61 14.00
C LEU A 231 0.89 6.03 14.55
N SER A 232 -0.17 5.30 14.21
CA SER A 232 -1.51 5.49 14.76
C SER A 232 -1.51 5.38 16.28
N ALA A 233 -0.88 4.35 16.83
CA ALA A 233 -0.76 4.17 18.29
C ALA A 233 0.03 5.31 18.96
N MET A 234 1.05 5.85 18.29
CA MET A 234 1.80 7.01 18.78
C MET A 234 0.95 8.28 18.82
N LEU A 235 0.14 8.53 17.77
CA LEU A 235 -0.76 9.68 17.71
C LEU A 235 -1.90 9.58 18.73
N GLN A 236 -2.46 8.37 18.96
CA GLN A 236 -3.45 8.14 20.02
C GLN A 236 -2.92 8.50 21.40
N ARG A 237 -1.68 8.12 21.73
CA ARG A 237 -1.04 8.48 23.00
C ARG A 237 -0.87 10.00 23.17
N ARG A 238 -0.76 10.74 22.08
CA ARG A 238 -0.69 12.20 22.06
C ARG A 238 -2.07 12.87 22.04
N GLY A 239 -3.16 12.10 21.98
CA GLY A 239 -4.52 12.63 21.90
C GLY A 239 -4.86 13.27 20.57
N ILE A 240 -4.12 12.97 19.49
CA ILE A 240 -4.36 13.50 18.15
C ILE A 240 -5.36 12.59 17.44
N GLN A 241 -6.54 13.12 17.12
CA GLN A 241 -7.52 12.41 16.31
C GLN A 241 -7.02 12.26 14.88
N HIS A 242 -7.14 11.06 14.31
CA HIS A 242 -6.66 10.75 12.98
C HIS A 242 -7.43 9.58 12.37
N GLU A 243 -7.36 9.48 11.06
CA GLU A 243 -7.89 8.35 10.29
C GLU A 243 -6.73 7.54 9.71
N VAL A 244 -6.93 6.22 9.60
CA VAL A 244 -5.93 5.29 9.04
C VAL A 244 -6.50 4.61 7.80
N LEU A 245 -5.82 4.81 6.68
CA LEU A 245 -6.12 4.20 5.41
C LEU A 245 -5.04 3.19 5.07
N ASN A 246 -5.32 1.93 5.30
CA ASN A 246 -4.44 0.80 4.96
C ASN A 246 -5.27 -0.38 4.44
N ALA A 247 -4.59 -1.47 4.07
CA ALA A 247 -5.21 -2.66 3.52
C ALA A 247 -6.34 -3.25 4.39
N LYS A 248 -6.28 -3.09 5.73
CA LYS A 248 -7.31 -3.58 6.66
C LYS A 248 -8.59 -2.75 6.61
N ASN A 249 -8.49 -1.46 6.25
CA ASN A 249 -9.60 -0.50 6.27
C ASN A 249 -10.09 -0.10 4.87
N HIS A 250 -9.82 -0.92 3.87
CA HIS A 250 -10.12 -0.62 2.46
C HIS A 250 -11.60 -0.26 2.19
N ALA A 251 -12.54 -0.87 2.90
CA ALA A 251 -13.97 -0.60 2.71
C ALA A 251 -14.38 0.87 2.99
N LYS A 252 -13.58 1.61 3.77
CA LYS A 252 -13.81 3.03 4.11
C LYS A 252 -12.91 4.00 3.35
N GLU A 253 -12.17 3.51 2.36
CA GLU A 253 -11.15 4.28 1.64
C GLU A 253 -11.71 5.61 1.10
N ALA A 254 -12.81 5.55 0.36
CA ALA A 254 -13.41 6.74 -0.26
C ALA A 254 -13.88 7.77 0.78
N GLU A 255 -14.41 7.31 1.92
CA GLU A 255 -14.84 8.16 3.01
C GLU A 255 -13.66 8.89 3.66
N ILE A 256 -12.60 8.16 3.98
CA ILE A 256 -11.39 8.71 4.60
C ILE A 256 -10.72 9.73 3.68
N VAL A 257 -10.58 9.41 2.39
CA VAL A 257 -9.97 10.32 1.40
C VAL A 257 -10.80 11.58 1.22
N ALA A 258 -12.13 11.46 1.16
CA ALA A 258 -13.02 12.62 1.03
C ALA A 258 -12.88 13.60 2.20
N GLN A 259 -12.51 13.12 3.39
CA GLN A 259 -12.36 13.93 4.60
C GLN A 259 -10.91 14.38 4.87
N ALA A 260 -9.93 13.85 4.14
CA ALA A 260 -8.50 14.13 4.37
C ALA A 260 -8.11 15.60 4.14
N GLY A 261 -8.89 16.37 3.41
CA GLY A 261 -8.68 17.80 3.16
C GLY A 261 -9.35 18.75 4.16
N HIS A 262 -10.03 18.25 5.18
CA HIS A 262 -10.68 19.08 6.19
C HIS A 262 -9.69 19.83 7.09
N TRP A 263 -10.16 20.91 7.68
CA TRP A 263 -9.44 21.66 8.70
C TRP A 263 -8.91 20.77 9.81
N GLY A 264 -7.59 20.75 9.99
CA GLY A 264 -6.91 19.98 11.02
C GLY A 264 -7.01 18.45 10.85
N ALA A 265 -7.44 17.93 9.70
CA ALA A 265 -7.49 16.51 9.45
C ALA A 265 -6.08 15.90 9.49
N VAL A 266 -5.96 14.72 10.14
CA VAL A 266 -4.76 13.91 10.14
C VAL A 266 -5.10 12.56 9.55
N THR A 267 -4.47 12.21 8.42
CA THR A 267 -4.72 10.94 7.73
C THR A 267 -3.41 10.21 7.54
N ILE A 268 -3.34 8.96 7.98
CA ILE A 268 -2.23 8.05 7.70
C ILE A 268 -2.66 7.14 6.56
N ALA A 269 -1.89 7.11 5.47
CA ALA A 269 -2.17 6.25 4.33
C ALA A 269 -0.96 5.39 3.98
N THR A 270 -1.17 4.07 3.86
CA THR A 270 -0.13 3.17 3.34
C THR A 270 -0.01 3.33 1.83
N ASN A 271 1.20 3.54 1.36
CA ASN A 271 1.57 3.71 -0.05
C ASN A 271 0.57 4.58 -0.82
N MET A 272 0.07 4.12 -1.93
CA MET A 272 -0.83 4.85 -2.80
C MET A 272 -2.32 4.57 -2.52
N ALA A 273 -2.68 4.18 -1.28
CA ALA A 273 -4.07 4.03 -0.89
C ALA A 273 -4.86 5.33 -1.20
N GLY A 274 -6.06 5.19 -1.73
CA GLY A 274 -6.84 6.33 -2.26
C GLY A 274 -6.32 6.90 -3.59
N ARG A 275 -5.43 6.20 -4.30
CA ARG A 275 -4.97 6.60 -5.65
C ARG A 275 -6.15 6.73 -6.60
N GLY A 276 -6.14 7.79 -7.43
CA GLY A 276 -7.25 8.09 -8.36
C GLY A 276 -8.37 8.90 -7.74
N THR A 277 -8.37 9.09 -6.41
CA THR A 277 -9.34 9.96 -5.72
C THR A 277 -8.66 11.28 -5.35
N ASP A 278 -9.28 12.39 -5.69
CA ASP A 278 -8.77 13.72 -5.36
C ASP A 278 -9.05 14.06 -3.89
N ILE A 279 -8.09 14.71 -3.23
CA ILE A 279 -8.26 15.24 -1.87
C ILE A 279 -8.67 16.69 -2.01
N LEU A 280 -9.97 16.95 -1.79
CA LEU A 280 -10.51 18.29 -1.88
C LEU A 280 -10.28 19.04 -0.57
N LEU A 281 -9.63 20.19 -0.64
CA LEU A 281 -9.44 21.05 0.53
C LEU A 281 -10.81 21.57 1.01
N GLY A 282 -11.07 21.48 2.32
CA GLY A 282 -12.38 21.79 2.91
C GLY A 282 -13.34 20.61 2.93
N GLY A 283 -13.07 19.52 2.21
CA GLY A 283 -13.89 18.31 2.10
C GLY A 283 -14.69 18.23 0.80
N SER A 284 -15.31 17.08 0.57
CA SER A 284 -16.11 16.79 -0.63
C SER A 284 -17.60 17.00 -0.36
N PRO A 285 -18.23 18.02 -0.97
CA PRO A 285 -19.68 18.23 -0.83
C PRO A 285 -20.52 17.09 -1.41
N GLU A 286 -20.03 16.46 -2.49
CA GLU A 286 -20.66 15.30 -3.10
C GLU A 286 -20.72 14.12 -2.11
N PHE A 287 -19.60 13.83 -1.47
CA PHE A 287 -19.53 12.75 -0.49
C PHE A 287 -20.45 13.00 0.70
N LEU A 288 -20.48 14.23 1.21
CA LEU A 288 -21.36 14.62 2.33
C LEU A 288 -22.85 14.51 1.94
N ALA A 289 -23.22 14.91 0.73
CA ALA A 289 -24.58 14.79 0.23
C ALA A 289 -25.00 13.32 0.09
N ARG A 290 -24.18 12.45 -0.51
CA ARG A 290 -24.43 11.00 -0.61
C ARG A 290 -24.57 10.35 0.76
N ARG A 291 -23.71 10.73 1.72
CA ARG A 291 -23.78 10.25 3.09
C ARG A 291 -25.08 10.65 3.79
N ALA A 292 -25.51 11.89 3.62
CA ALA A 292 -26.78 12.37 4.16
C ALA A 292 -27.98 11.60 3.57
N MET A 293 -27.98 11.34 2.26
CA MET A 293 -29.02 10.52 1.62
C MET A 293 -29.06 9.09 2.18
N ARG A 294 -27.90 8.44 2.40
CA ARG A 294 -27.85 7.13 3.06
C ARG A 294 -28.46 7.17 4.48
N GLN A 295 -28.17 8.22 5.23
CA GLN A 295 -28.73 8.41 6.57
C GLN A 295 -30.25 8.64 6.54
N ASP A 296 -30.76 9.26 5.49
CA ASP A 296 -32.20 9.45 5.23
C ASP A 296 -32.88 8.18 4.69
N GLY A 297 -32.12 7.08 4.49
CA GLY A 297 -32.64 5.75 4.12
C GLY A 297 -32.76 5.49 2.62
N TYR A 298 -32.11 6.28 1.77
CA TYR A 298 -32.06 5.99 0.34
C TYR A 298 -31.12 4.84 0.02
N ASP A 299 -31.54 3.96 -0.87
CA ASP A 299 -30.71 2.86 -1.38
C ASP A 299 -29.59 3.36 -2.28
N GLU A 300 -28.48 2.63 -2.34
CA GLU A 300 -27.29 3.02 -3.11
C GLU A 300 -27.59 3.19 -4.61
N GLU A 301 -28.46 2.34 -5.18
CA GLU A 301 -28.88 2.45 -6.58
C GLU A 301 -29.62 3.76 -6.87
N ILE A 302 -30.46 4.20 -5.95
CA ILE A 302 -31.19 5.46 -6.07
C ILE A 302 -30.23 6.66 -5.94
N ILE A 303 -29.26 6.58 -5.03
CA ILE A 303 -28.25 7.63 -4.85
C ILE A 303 -27.38 7.74 -6.10
N GLU A 304 -26.97 6.62 -6.69
CA GLU A 304 -26.18 6.63 -7.92
C GLU A 304 -26.97 7.19 -9.10
N ALA A 305 -28.24 6.80 -9.24
CA ALA A 305 -29.12 7.35 -10.27
C ALA A 305 -29.43 8.85 -10.06
N ALA A 306 -29.53 9.30 -8.81
CA ALA A 306 -29.74 10.72 -8.46
C ALA A 306 -28.52 11.59 -8.82
N THR A 307 -27.32 11.06 -8.73
CA THR A 307 -26.09 11.76 -9.13
C THR A 307 -25.81 11.68 -10.64
N GLY A 308 -26.48 10.79 -11.37
CA GLY A 308 -26.36 10.62 -12.81
C GLY A 308 -27.13 11.68 -13.61
N HIS A 309 -26.88 11.67 -14.94
CA HIS A 309 -27.51 12.62 -15.89
C HIS A 309 -28.51 11.95 -16.84
N ALA A 310 -28.98 10.73 -16.55
CA ALA A 310 -29.96 10.06 -17.38
C ALA A 310 -31.28 10.89 -17.46
N GLU A 311 -31.84 11.07 -18.65
CA GLU A 311 -33.04 11.87 -18.86
C GLU A 311 -34.33 11.08 -18.64
N ASP A 312 -34.30 9.76 -18.91
CA ASP A 312 -35.48 8.88 -18.79
C ASP A 312 -35.42 8.11 -17.47
N VAL A 313 -35.86 8.75 -16.40
CA VAL A 313 -35.82 8.19 -15.04
C VAL A 313 -37.19 8.32 -14.35
N SER A 314 -37.44 7.46 -13.34
CA SER A 314 -38.71 7.49 -12.58
C SER A 314 -38.86 8.77 -11.75
N ASP A 315 -40.10 9.09 -11.38
CA ASP A 315 -40.43 10.24 -10.49
C ASP A 315 -39.69 10.14 -9.14
N GLU A 316 -39.47 8.92 -8.64
CA GLU A 316 -38.69 8.67 -7.44
C GLU A 316 -37.22 9.12 -7.56
N ILE A 317 -36.60 8.81 -8.73
CA ILE A 317 -35.23 9.26 -9.00
C ILE A 317 -35.18 10.78 -9.19
N LEU A 318 -36.20 11.38 -9.79
CA LEU A 318 -36.27 12.85 -9.91
C LEU A 318 -36.37 13.52 -8.54
N ALA A 319 -37.20 13.01 -7.63
CA ALA A 319 -37.30 13.51 -6.26
C ALA A 319 -35.98 13.33 -5.48
N ALA A 320 -35.33 12.17 -5.65
CA ALA A 320 -34.01 11.90 -5.06
C ALA A 320 -32.95 12.86 -5.62
N ARG A 321 -33.01 13.22 -6.91
CA ARG A 321 -32.11 14.17 -7.55
C ARG A 321 -32.29 15.59 -7.00
N GLU A 322 -33.52 16.05 -6.82
CA GLU A 322 -33.79 17.35 -6.18
C GLU A 322 -33.26 17.39 -4.75
N LYS A 323 -33.48 16.33 -3.97
CA LYS A 323 -32.94 16.18 -2.62
C LYS A 323 -31.42 16.24 -2.63
N TYR A 324 -30.76 15.47 -3.50
CA TYR A 324 -29.31 15.48 -3.64
C TYR A 324 -28.76 16.87 -3.99
N GLN A 325 -29.37 17.56 -4.96
CA GLN A 325 -28.95 18.89 -5.37
C GLN A 325 -29.07 19.92 -4.23
N SER A 326 -30.15 19.84 -3.47
CA SER A 326 -30.32 20.69 -2.28
C SER A 326 -29.22 20.44 -1.24
N LEU A 327 -29.00 19.18 -0.89
CA LEU A 327 -27.93 18.78 0.05
C LEU A 327 -26.54 19.17 -0.45
N TYR A 328 -26.26 18.92 -1.74
CA TYR A 328 -25.01 19.29 -2.36
C TYR A 328 -24.75 20.80 -2.28
N LYS A 329 -25.76 21.62 -2.57
CA LYS A 329 -25.63 23.09 -2.52
C LYS A 329 -25.34 23.59 -1.10
N ASP A 330 -26.00 23.01 -0.11
CA ASP A 330 -25.79 23.37 1.30
C ASP A 330 -24.41 22.95 1.79
N PHE A 331 -23.98 21.72 1.50
CA PHE A 331 -22.64 21.25 1.83
C PHE A 331 -21.56 22.00 1.05
N LYS A 332 -21.80 22.35 -0.23
CA LYS A 332 -20.86 23.11 -1.02
C LYS A 332 -20.52 24.45 -0.37
N ARG A 333 -21.53 25.19 0.15
CA ARG A 333 -21.27 26.45 0.84
C ARG A 333 -20.36 26.27 2.04
N THR A 334 -20.62 25.25 2.87
CA THR A 334 -19.82 24.95 4.06
C THR A 334 -18.40 24.47 3.71
N THR A 335 -18.27 23.67 2.66
CA THR A 335 -16.95 23.19 2.20
C THR A 335 -16.14 24.28 1.52
N ASP A 336 -16.77 25.21 0.78
CA ASP A 336 -16.10 26.36 0.16
C ASP A 336 -15.55 27.31 1.26
N GLU A 337 -16.31 27.60 2.32
CA GLU A 337 -15.82 28.38 3.48
C GLU A 337 -14.68 27.65 4.21
N ALA A 338 -14.76 26.34 4.37
CA ALA A 338 -13.72 25.51 4.94
C ALA A 338 -12.47 25.46 4.05
N HIS A 339 -12.64 25.41 2.73
CA HIS A 339 -11.57 25.49 1.74
C HIS A 339 -10.74 26.76 1.90
N ASP A 340 -11.38 27.92 1.97
CA ASP A 340 -10.68 29.20 2.13
C ASP A 340 -9.86 29.25 3.42
N ARG A 341 -10.39 28.69 4.51
CA ARG A 341 -9.65 28.57 5.78
C ARG A 341 -8.43 27.67 5.64
N VAL A 342 -8.55 26.53 4.97
CA VAL A 342 -7.43 25.57 4.76
C VAL A 342 -6.37 26.20 3.84
N LEU A 343 -6.75 26.96 2.81
CA LEU A 343 -5.80 27.68 1.98
C LEU A 343 -4.93 28.65 2.78
N GLN A 344 -5.52 29.37 3.76
CA GLN A 344 -4.78 30.27 4.64
C GLN A 344 -3.73 29.58 5.52
N THR A 345 -3.90 28.28 5.81
CA THR A 345 -2.89 27.49 6.54
C THR A 345 -1.76 26.96 5.66
N GLY A 346 -1.85 27.12 4.34
CA GLY A 346 -0.87 26.64 3.39
C GLY A 346 -1.30 25.39 2.62
N GLY A 347 -2.59 25.01 2.69
CA GLY A 347 -3.15 23.85 1.98
C GLY A 347 -2.77 22.51 2.61
N LEU A 348 -2.79 21.43 1.83
CA LEU A 348 -2.46 20.09 2.32
C LEU A 348 -0.95 19.94 2.55
N HIS A 349 -0.57 19.44 3.73
CA HIS A 349 0.81 19.07 4.04
C HIS A 349 0.99 17.54 3.90
N ILE A 350 2.04 17.12 3.18
CA ILE A 350 2.40 15.72 2.99
C ILE A 350 3.64 15.40 3.83
N ILE A 351 3.56 14.35 4.64
CA ILE A 351 4.70 13.77 5.32
C ILE A 351 4.96 12.38 4.75
N GLY A 352 6.14 12.17 4.15
CA GLY A 352 6.63 10.86 3.78
C GLY A 352 7.49 10.28 4.90
N THR A 353 7.16 9.09 5.40
CA THR A 353 7.92 8.46 6.51
C THR A 353 9.14 7.67 6.05
N GLU A 354 9.25 7.42 4.76
CA GLU A 354 10.37 6.76 4.09
C GLU A 354 10.44 7.19 2.63
N ARG A 355 11.60 7.02 1.99
CA ARG A 355 11.74 7.09 0.54
C ARG A 355 11.40 5.75 -0.08
N HIS A 356 10.79 5.78 -1.27
CA HIS A 356 10.49 4.58 -2.04
C HIS A 356 11.64 4.25 -3.00
N GLU A 357 11.69 3.00 -3.47
CA GLU A 357 12.69 2.54 -4.44
C GLU A 357 12.66 3.33 -5.75
N SER A 358 11.49 3.81 -6.16
CA SER A 358 11.31 4.65 -7.35
C SER A 358 10.93 6.07 -6.97
N ARG A 359 11.67 7.03 -7.54
CA ARG A 359 11.35 8.48 -7.42
C ARG A 359 9.93 8.80 -7.89
N ARG A 360 9.42 8.04 -8.83
CA ARG A 360 8.06 8.16 -9.35
C ARG A 360 7.02 8.00 -8.22
N ILE A 361 7.21 7.04 -7.32
CA ILE A 361 6.29 6.80 -6.19
C ILE A 361 6.36 7.98 -5.19
N ASP A 362 7.55 8.48 -4.90
CA ASP A 362 7.71 9.69 -4.07
C ASP A 362 6.98 10.88 -4.69
N ASN A 363 7.10 11.07 -6.01
CA ASN A 363 6.40 12.13 -6.73
C ASN A 363 4.89 11.95 -6.74
N GLN A 364 4.38 10.72 -6.78
CA GLN A 364 2.95 10.44 -6.66
C GLN A 364 2.42 10.80 -5.26
N LEU A 365 3.18 10.54 -4.21
CA LEU A 365 2.83 10.97 -2.86
C LEU A 365 2.82 12.50 -2.77
N ARG A 366 3.89 13.17 -3.20
CA ARG A 366 3.96 14.65 -3.25
C ARG A 366 2.83 15.26 -4.06
N GLY A 367 2.48 14.62 -5.18
CA GLY A 367 1.42 15.06 -6.09
C GLY A 367 0.00 15.00 -5.51
N ARG A 368 -0.18 14.53 -4.28
CA ARG A 368 -1.44 14.65 -3.55
C ARG A 368 -1.72 16.06 -3.06
N ALA A 369 -0.68 16.88 -2.86
CA ALA A 369 -0.77 18.28 -2.47
C ALA A 369 -0.47 19.22 -3.65
N GLY A 370 -0.93 20.44 -3.56
CA GLY A 370 -0.69 21.48 -4.56
C GLY A 370 -1.43 21.25 -5.88
N ARG A 371 -2.59 20.65 -5.84
CA ARG A 371 -3.43 20.40 -7.02
C ARG A 371 -4.23 21.65 -7.39
N GLN A 372 -4.56 21.77 -8.66
CA GLN A 372 -5.43 22.83 -9.21
C GLN A 372 -4.94 24.26 -8.93
N GLY A 373 -3.64 24.44 -8.65
CA GLY A 373 -3.03 25.71 -8.30
C GLY A 373 -3.14 26.09 -6.82
N ASP A 374 -3.63 25.19 -5.98
CA ASP A 374 -3.68 25.41 -4.53
C ASP A 374 -2.29 25.34 -3.90
N PRO A 375 -2.05 26.04 -2.78
CA PRO A 375 -0.84 25.85 -2.00
C PRO A 375 -0.79 24.44 -1.41
N GLY A 376 0.40 24.01 -1.07
CA GLY A 376 0.66 22.74 -0.42
C GLY A 376 2.11 22.64 -0.02
N SER A 377 2.45 21.67 0.81
CA SER A 377 3.83 21.42 1.19
C SER A 377 4.08 19.93 1.37
N THR A 378 5.34 19.52 1.15
CA THR A 378 5.74 18.13 1.32
C THR A 378 7.08 18.05 2.03
N GLN A 379 7.26 17.04 2.88
CA GLN A 379 8.53 16.75 3.52
C GLN A 379 8.68 15.25 3.77
N PHE A 380 9.88 14.71 3.52
CA PHE A 380 10.22 13.34 3.85
C PHE A 380 11.07 13.28 5.12
N PHE A 381 10.78 12.29 5.94
CA PHE A 381 11.54 11.95 7.14
C PHE A 381 12.17 10.58 6.91
N ILE A 382 13.50 10.52 6.91
CA ILE A 382 14.27 9.31 6.63
C ILE A 382 15.20 8.99 7.79
N SER A 383 15.53 7.70 7.96
CA SER A 383 16.55 7.28 8.91
C SER A 383 17.57 6.38 8.24
N LEU A 384 18.78 6.32 8.81
CA LEU A 384 19.83 5.42 8.33
C LEU A 384 19.46 3.95 8.53
N GLU A 385 18.49 3.66 9.41
CA GLU A 385 17.93 2.32 9.66
C GLU A 385 16.78 1.95 8.73
N ASP A 386 16.31 2.86 7.84
CA ASP A 386 15.28 2.53 6.85
C ASP A 386 15.78 1.48 5.88
N ASP A 387 14.91 0.59 5.46
CA ASP A 387 15.29 -0.57 4.65
C ASP A 387 16.01 -0.15 3.36
N LEU A 388 15.55 0.88 2.68
CA LEU A 388 16.21 1.43 1.50
C LEU A 388 17.62 1.93 1.83
N MET A 389 17.78 2.69 2.92
CA MET A 389 19.08 3.23 3.34
C MET A 389 20.04 2.11 3.75
N ARG A 390 19.57 1.10 4.48
CA ARG A 390 20.36 -0.06 4.91
C ARG A 390 20.86 -0.88 3.71
N LEU A 391 19.98 -1.16 2.73
CA LEU A 391 20.33 -1.92 1.54
C LEU A 391 21.38 -1.22 0.66
N PHE A 392 21.39 0.11 0.62
CA PHE A 392 22.29 0.92 -0.20
C PHE A 392 23.48 1.52 0.55
N GLY A 393 23.80 1.01 1.73
CA GLY A 393 25.05 1.32 2.44
C GLY A 393 24.89 2.21 3.67
N GLY A 394 23.70 2.32 4.23
CA GLY A 394 23.44 3.04 5.49
C GLY A 394 24.35 2.56 6.62
N ASP A 395 24.62 1.26 6.71
CA ASP A 395 25.52 0.66 7.70
C ASP A 395 26.96 1.15 7.62
N ARG A 396 27.42 1.57 6.41
CA ARG A 396 28.77 2.14 6.21
C ARG A 396 28.86 3.61 6.64
N ILE A 397 27.75 4.32 6.60
CA ILE A 397 27.67 5.75 6.96
C ILE A 397 27.45 5.90 8.47
N MET A 398 26.78 4.93 9.11
CA MET A 398 26.46 4.94 10.54
C MET A 398 27.67 5.27 11.44
N PRO A 399 28.87 4.65 11.28
CA PRO A 399 30.04 4.97 12.12
C PRO A 399 30.62 6.38 11.89
N MET A 400 30.31 7.00 10.73
CA MET A 400 30.73 8.38 10.47
C MET A 400 29.84 9.41 11.17
N VAL A 401 28.57 9.08 11.38
CA VAL A 401 27.59 9.93 12.07
C VAL A 401 27.73 9.79 13.60
N GLU A 402 28.42 8.74 14.07
CA GLU A 402 28.71 8.51 15.51
C GLU A 402 29.90 9.32 16.04
N ARG A 403 30.70 9.93 15.17
CA ARG A 403 31.83 10.80 15.52
C ARG A 403 31.42 12.28 15.49
#